data_a0491a75a1487d235c996818778d9d35
#
_entry.id   a0491a75a1487d235c996818778d9d35
#
_cell.length_a   1.000
_cell.length_b   1.000
_cell.length_c   1.000
_cell.angle_alpha   90.00
_cell.angle_beta   90.00
_cell.angle_gamma   90.00
#
_symmetry.space_group_name_H-M   'P 1'
#
loop_
_entity.id
_entity.type
_entity.pdbx_description
1 polymer ?
#
loop_
_entity_poly.entity_id
_entity_poly.type
_entity_poly.pdbx_seq_one_letter_code
_entity_poly.pdbx_strand_id
1 'polypeptide(L)'
;MLSIHGVHTFYGQIEALKGVDIEVQTGEIVTLIGANGAGKSTLLMTICGNPRAASGRIYFDDQDITDLPTHDIIHRGVAQAPEGRRIFPRMTVIENLRMGALSTDDAHFDADMATVFDLFPLLHERRNQRGGTLSGGEQQMLAIGRALMSRPKLLLLDEPSLGLAPMIVKQLFAVIKEINEQQGVTIFLVEQNAYHALRLAHRGYVMATGEVIMAGTGAELLANPRIHAAYLEGGHQGA
;
A
#
# COMPACT_ATOMS: atom_id res chain seq x y z
N MET A 1 15.46 -5.02 -1.53
CA MET A 1 14.36 -4.29 -2.20
C MET A 1 14.15 -2.91 -1.59
N LEU A 2 13.57 -2.77 -0.38
CA LEU A 2 13.40 -1.48 0.32
C LEU A 2 14.04 -1.57 1.69
N SER A 3 14.92 -0.61 2.04
CA SER A 3 15.56 -0.50 3.36
C SER A 3 15.43 0.93 3.87
N ILE A 4 14.91 1.07 5.08
CA ILE A 4 14.66 2.34 5.74
C ILE A 4 15.48 2.35 7.03
N HIS A 5 16.35 3.34 7.20
CA HIS A 5 17.30 3.41 8.32
C HIS A 5 17.20 4.75 9.05
N GLY A 6 16.76 4.70 10.30
CA GLY A 6 16.70 5.83 11.21
C GLY A 6 15.94 7.03 10.63
N VAL A 7 14.84 6.81 9.92
CA VAL A 7 14.12 7.88 9.22
C VAL A 7 13.31 8.73 10.18
N HIS A 8 13.55 10.04 10.15
CA HIS A 8 12.78 11.07 10.82
C HIS A 8 12.04 11.93 9.79
N THR A 9 10.78 12.25 10.07
CA THR A 9 9.95 13.09 9.18
C THR A 9 9.11 14.05 10.00
N PHE A 10 9.00 15.29 9.54
CA PHE A 10 8.32 16.36 10.25
C PHE A 10 7.21 17.01 9.40
N TYR A 11 6.14 17.43 10.05
CA TYR A 11 5.17 18.40 9.57
C TYR A 11 5.31 19.68 10.38
N GLY A 12 6.04 20.67 9.84
CA GLY A 12 6.44 21.84 10.60
C GLY A 12 7.32 21.47 11.78
N GLN A 13 6.83 21.67 13.01
CA GLN A 13 7.55 21.30 14.24
C GLN A 13 7.12 19.95 14.82
N ILE A 14 6.14 19.28 14.20
CA ILE A 14 5.61 17.99 14.67
C ILE A 14 6.42 16.88 14.04
N GLU A 15 7.15 16.11 14.85
CA GLU A 15 7.86 14.93 14.43
C GLU A 15 6.89 13.76 14.30
N ALA A 16 6.63 13.36 13.06
CA ALA A 16 5.69 12.29 12.73
C ALA A 16 6.34 10.91 12.63
N LEU A 17 7.62 10.86 12.23
CA LEU A 17 8.45 9.64 12.25
C LEU A 17 9.71 9.89 13.06
N LYS A 18 10.07 8.95 13.93
CA LYS A 18 11.09 9.11 14.98
C LYS A 18 12.11 7.97 14.92
N GLY A 19 12.98 8.00 13.93
CA GLY A 19 14.02 7.00 13.76
C GLY A 19 13.46 5.64 13.32
N VAL A 20 12.67 5.62 12.27
CA VAL A 20 12.03 4.40 11.75
C VAL A 20 13.02 3.53 10.99
N ASP A 21 13.09 2.25 11.36
CA ASP A 21 13.85 1.20 10.69
C ASP A 21 12.90 0.11 10.17
N ILE A 22 12.91 -0.15 8.85
CA ILE A 22 12.09 -1.17 8.20
C ILE A 22 12.84 -1.80 7.03
N GLU A 23 12.72 -3.11 6.89
CA GLU A 23 13.24 -3.89 5.78
C GLU A 23 12.11 -4.62 5.05
N VAL A 24 12.14 -4.55 3.70
CA VAL A 24 11.24 -5.29 2.81
C VAL A 24 12.09 -6.03 1.77
N GLN A 25 12.00 -7.35 1.74
CA GLN A 25 12.70 -8.17 0.76
C GLN A 25 11.90 -8.28 -0.55
N THR A 26 12.59 -8.59 -1.64
CA THR A 26 11.92 -8.82 -2.94
C THR A 26 10.93 -9.98 -2.83
N GLY A 27 9.71 -9.78 -3.33
CA GLY A 27 8.64 -10.78 -3.31
C GLY A 27 7.94 -10.93 -1.96
N GLU A 28 8.35 -10.19 -0.91
CA GLU A 28 7.64 -10.21 0.37
C GLU A 28 6.33 -9.40 0.31
N ILE A 29 5.35 -9.84 1.08
CA ILE A 29 4.26 -9.00 1.59
C ILE A 29 4.66 -8.60 3.01
N VAL A 30 4.95 -7.32 3.21
CA VAL A 30 5.25 -6.75 4.53
C VAL A 30 4.09 -5.87 4.96
N THR A 31 3.69 -5.97 6.22
CA THR A 31 2.63 -5.10 6.77
C THR A 31 3.14 -4.21 7.89
N LEU A 32 2.63 -2.98 7.93
CA LEU A 32 2.80 -2.05 9.03
C LEU A 32 1.43 -1.80 9.67
N ILE A 33 1.26 -2.25 10.90
CA ILE A 33 0.03 -2.03 11.66
C ILE A 33 0.24 -0.99 12.76
N GLY A 34 -0.84 -0.34 13.16
CA GLY A 34 -0.80 0.67 14.22
C GLY A 34 -2.10 1.47 14.27
N ALA A 35 -2.34 2.17 15.38
CA ALA A 35 -3.50 3.05 15.54
C ALA A 35 -3.48 4.22 14.55
N ASN A 36 -4.63 4.91 14.39
CA ASN A 36 -4.71 6.14 13.62
C ASN A 36 -3.78 7.20 14.23
N GLY A 37 -3.06 7.92 13.37
CA GLY A 37 -2.07 8.89 13.80
C GLY A 37 -0.72 8.29 14.25
N ALA A 38 -0.50 6.97 14.16
CA ALA A 38 0.78 6.37 14.50
C ALA A 38 1.94 6.74 13.57
N GLY A 39 1.67 7.31 12.38
CA GLY A 39 2.70 7.69 11.40
C GLY A 39 2.73 6.80 10.14
N LYS A 40 1.84 5.81 10.02
CA LYS A 40 1.83 4.81 8.95
C LYS A 40 1.78 5.43 7.54
N SER A 41 0.76 6.24 7.25
CA SER A 41 0.61 6.92 5.94
C SER A 41 1.73 7.93 5.70
N THR A 42 2.24 8.57 6.78
CA THR A 42 3.42 9.45 6.68
C THR A 42 4.63 8.69 6.18
N LEU A 43 4.85 7.46 6.65
CA LEU A 43 5.95 6.62 6.20
C LEU A 43 5.83 6.30 4.69
N LEU A 44 4.64 5.87 4.23
CA LEU A 44 4.43 5.60 2.80
C LEU A 44 4.67 6.86 1.95
N MET A 45 4.17 8.01 2.41
CA MET A 45 4.40 9.28 1.72
C MET A 45 5.87 9.69 1.75
N THR A 46 6.60 9.44 2.85
CA THR A 46 8.04 9.72 2.95
C THR A 46 8.84 8.83 1.99
N ILE A 47 8.49 7.56 1.85
CA ILE A 47 9.08 6.66 0.82
C ILE A 47 8.87 7.24 -0.59
N CYS A 48 7.72 7.85 -0.86
CA CYS A 48 7.42 8.52 -2.12
C CYS A 48 8.04 9.93 -2.25
N GLY A 49 8.83 10.39 -1.26
CA GLY A 49 9.54 11.68 -1.28
C GLY A 49 8.69 12.90 -0.96
N ASN A 50 7.49 12.73 -0.37
CA ASN A 50 6.61 13.85 0.01
C ASN A 50 5.73 13.53 1.23
N PRO A 51 6.06 14.03 2.44
CA PRO A 51 7.26 14.84 2.77
C PRO A 51 8.57 14.05 2.66
N ARG A 52 9.66 14.73 2.43
CA ARG A 52 11.00 14.11 2.46
C ARG A 52 11.41 13.77 3.90
N ALA A 53 12.24 12.75 4.05
CA ALA A 53 12.91 12.49 5.31
C ALA A 53 13.79 13.70 5.71
N ALA A 54 13.70 14.10 6.96
CA ALA A 54 14.55 15.16 7.51
C ALA A 54 15.94 14.61 7.92
N SER A 55 16.01 13.35 8.29
CA SER A 55 17.23 12.59 8.54
C SER A 55 16.97 11.09 8.35
N GLY A 56 18.03 10.29 8.41
CA GLY A 56 17.99 8.87 8.04
C GLY A 56 18.21 8.65 6.55
N ARG A 57 18.00 7.41 6.09
CA ARG A 57 18.16 7.02 4.70
C ARG A 57 17.10 6.02 4.25
N ILE A 58 16.72 6.13 2.97
CA ILE A 58 15.79 5.20 2.31
C ILE A 58 16.48 4.69 1.06
N TYR A 59 16.63 3.37 0.97
CA TYR A 59 17.20 2.70 -0.19
C TYR A 59 16.14 1.87 -0.89
N PHE A 60 16.13 1.92 -2.21
CA PHE A 60 15.30 1.06 -3.05
C PHE A 60 16.17 0.42 -4.13
N ASP A 61 16.19 -0.93 -4.22
CA ASP A 61 17.10 -1.71 -5.06
C ASP A 61 18.57 -1.24 -4.90
N ASP A 62 19.01 -1.11 -3.63
CA ASP A 62 20.35 -0.68 -3.22
C ASP A 62 20.74 0.75 -3.65
N GLN A 63 19.79 1.52 -4.16
CA GLN A 63 19.99 2.92 -4.53
C GLN A 63 19.37 3.84 -3.47
N ASP A 64 20.11 4.85 -3.04
CA ASP A 64 19.58 5.90 -2.14
C ASP A 64 18.51 6.73 -2.88
N ILE A 65 17.29 6.69 -2.37
CA ILE A 65 16.16 7.45 -2.91
C ILE A 65 15.70 8.57 -1.97
N THR A 66 16.41 8.80 -0.86
CA THR A 66 16.01 9.70 0.23
C THR A 66 15.66 11.11 -0.26
N ASP A 67 16.49 11.65 -1.15
CA ASP A 67 16.36 13.03 -1.65
C ASP A 67 15.77 13.12 -3.06
N LEU A 68 15.36 11.99 -3.65
CA LEU A 68 14.81 11.96 -4.99
C LEU A 68 13.42 12.60 -5.05
N PRO A 69 13.07 13.26 -6.16
CA PRO A 69 11.71 13.71 -6.39
C PRO A 69 10.78 12.52 -6.67
N THR A 70 9.50 12.67 -6.33
CA THR A 70 8.51 11.59 -6.43
C THR A 70 8.44 10.93 -7.82
N HIS A 71 8.57 11.71 -8.90
CA HIS A 71 8.52 11.16 -10.26
C HIS A 71 9.69 10.21 -10.55
N ASP A 72 10.90 10.48 -10.04
CA ASP A 72 12.05 9.60 -10.19
C ASP A 72 11.88 8.31 -9.38
N ILE A 73 11.26 8.38 -8.20
CA ILE A 73 10.94 7.21 -7.38
C ILE A 73 9.92 6.32 -8.11
N ILE A 74 8.88 6.91 -8.73
CA ILE A 74 7.89 6.18 -9.53
C ILE A 74 8.57 5.49 -10.71
N HIS A 75 9.45 6.16 -11.45
CA HIS A 75 10.18 5.58 -12.59
C HIS A 75 11.11 4.43 -12.19
N ARG A 76 11.51 4.32 -10.92
CA ARG A 76 12.26 3.17 -10.41
C ARG A 76 11.40 1.95 -10.13
N GLY A 77 10.07 2.10 -10.16
CA GLY A 77 9.12 1.02 -9.96
C GLY A 77 8.46 1.00 -8.56
N VAL A 78 8.39 2.15 -7.89
CA VAL A 78 7.57 2.30 -6.67
C VAL A 78 6.23 2.90 -7.07
N ALA A 79 5.11 2.22 -6.74
CA ALA A 79 3.77 2.76 -6.92
C ALA A 79 2.99 2.78 -5.62
N GLN A 80 2.06 3.71 -5.47
CA GLN A 80 1.20 3.82 -4.29
C GLN A 80 -0.27 3.85 -4.69
N ALA A 81 -1.08 3.05 -3.97
CA ALA A 81 -2.53 3.25 -3.86
C ALA A 81 -2.80 3.93 -2.50
N PRO A 82 -2.99 5.27 -2.48
CA PRO A 82 -3.11 6.03 -1.24
C PRO A 82 -4.47 5.85 -0.59
N GLU A 83 -4.55 6.18 0.70
CA GLU A 83 -5.81 6.26 1.45
C GLU A 83 -6.85 7.15 0.73
N GLY A 84 -8.13 6.79 0.85
CA GLY A 84 -9.22 7.52 0.22
C GLY A 84 -9.33 7.31 -1.28
N ARG A 85 -8.69 6.23 -1.82
CA ARG A 85 -8.80 5.75 -3.21
C ARG A 85 -8.20 6.69 -4.24
N ARG A 86 -8.37 8.01 -4.12
CA ARG A 86 -7.82 9.09 -4.98
C ARG A 86 -7.97 8.81 -6.49
N ILE A 87 -9.11 8.24 -6.89
CA ILE A 87 -9.46 8.05 -8.30
C ILE A 87 -9.86 9.39 -8.95
N PHE A 88 -9.90 9.43 -10.26
CA PHE A 88 -10.44 10.55 -11.04
C PHE A 88 -11.95 10.31 -11.27
N PRO A 89 -12.86 10.91 -10.48
CA PRO A 89 -14.28 10.53 -10.47
C PRO A 89 -15.03 10.85 -11.77
N ARG A 90 -14.55 11.81 -12.55
CA ARG A 90 -15.15 12.22 -13.83
C ARG A 90 -14.67 11.39 -15.00
N MET A 91 -13.52 10.72 -14.86
CA MET A 91 -12.96 9.80 -15.85
C MET A 91 -13.63 8.43 -15.73
N THR A 92 -13.68 7.72 -16.84
CA THR A 92 -14.08 6.30 -16.90
C THR A 92 -13.05 5.40 -16.21
N VAL A 93 -13.40 4.13 -15.98
CA VAL A 93 -12.47 3.12 -15.48
C VAL A 93 -11.23 3.03 -16.35
N ILE A 94 -11.43 2.88 -17.69
CA ILE A 94 -10.29 2.75 -18.62
C ILE A 94 -9.41 4.01 -18.64
N GLU A 95 -9.99 5.21 -18.56
CA GLU A 95 -9.22 6.45 -18.50
C GLU A 95 -8.43 6.56 -17.18
N ASN A 96 -9.01 6.12 -16.05
CA ASN A 96 -8.28 6.04 -14.78
C ASN A 96 -7.09 5.08 -14.87
N LEU A 97 -7.26 3.90 -15.47
CA LEU A 97 -6.17 2.95 -15.67
C LEU A 97 -5.09 3.52 -16.56
N ARG A 98 -5.46 4.22 -17.65
CA ARG A 98 -4.50 4.89 -18.54
C ARG A 98 -3.65 5.93 -17.83
N MET A 99 -4.20 6.65 -16.86
CA MET A 99 -3.43 7.58 -16.02
C MET A 99 -2.33 6.87 -15.21
N GLY A 100 -2.52 5.61 -14.83
CA GLY A 100 -1.50 4.81 -14.14
C GLY A 100 -0.34 4.39 -15.05
N ALA A 101 -0.59 4.27 -16.35
CA ALA A 101 0.41 3.83 -17.34
C ALA A 101 1.31 4.96 -17.87
N LEU A 102 1.12 6.23 -17.43
CA LEU A 102 1.88 7.38 -17.95
C LEU A 102 3.40 7.29 -17.73
N SER A 103 3.85 6.45 -16.80
CA SER A 103 5.27 6.21 -16.52
C SER A 103 5.86 5.00 -17.25
N THR A 104 5.05 4.28 -18.05
CA THR A 104 5.44 3.05 -18.76
C THR A 104 5.37 3.24 -20.27
N ASP A 105 5.94 2.28 -21.01
CA ASP A 105 5.86 2.26 -22.47
C ASP A 105 4.44 1.85 -22.92
N ASP A 106 3.86 2.62 -23.85
CA ASP A 106 2.54 2.35 -24.47
C ASP A 106 2.45 0.96 -25.11
N ALA A 107 3.58 0.39 -25.54
CA ALA A 107 3.62 -0.95 -26.12
C ALA A 107 3.09 -2.05 -25.19
N HIS A 108 3.06 -1.82 -23.90
CA HIS A 108 2.60 -2.77 -22.89
C HIS A 108 1.18 -2.50 -22.38
N PHE A 109 0.58 -1.38 -22.76
CA PHE A 109 -0.68 -0.90 -22.18
C PHE A 109 -1.81 -1.93 -22.26
N ASP A 110 -2.03 -2.56 -23.42
CA ASP A 110 -3.12 -3.51 -23.60
C ASP A 110 -2.91 -4.80 -22.79
N ALA A 111 -1.67 -5.28 -22.67
CA ALA A 111 -1.34 -6.45 -21.88
C ALA A 111 -1.50 -6.17 -20.37
N ASP A 112 -1.05 -5.01 -19.91
CA ASP A 112 -1.18 -4.59 -18.51
C ASP A 112 -2.64 -4.38 -18.12
N MET A 113 -3.42 -3.79 -19.03
CA MET A 113 -4.85 -3.60 -18.83
C MET A 113 -5.60 -4.95 -18.78
N ALA A 114 -5.22 -5.92 -19.64
CA ALA A 114 -5.77 -7.27 -19.58
C ALA A 114 -5.48 -7.93 -18.22
N THR A 115 -4.24 -7.84 -17.74
CA THR A 115 -3.85 -8.34 -16.42
C THR A 115 -4.67 -7.70 -15.28
N VAL A 116 -4.89 -6.38 -15.33
CA VAL A 116 -5.74 -5.69 -14.33
C VAL A 116 -7.19 -6.15 -14.42
N PHE A 117 -7.73 -6.41 -15.62
CA PHE A 117 -9.09 -6.90 -15.81
C PHE A 117 -9.26 -8.36 -15.38
N ASP A 118 -8.22 -9.18 -15.51
CA ASP A 118 -8.22 -10.56 -14.99
C ASP A 118 -8.27 -10.56 -13.46
N LEU A 119 -7.50 -9.69 -12.79
CA LEU A 119 -7.54 -9.50 -11.35
C LEU A 119 -8.87 -8.90 -10.85
N PHE A 120 -9.46 -8.02 -11.64
CA PHE A 120 -10.68 -7.27 -11.31
C PHE A 120 -11.72 -7.34 -12.43
N PRO A 121 -12.38 -8.50 -12.65
CA PRO A 121 -13.34 -8.69 -13.76
C PRO A 121 -14.45 -7.64 -13.78
N LEU A 122 -14.87 -7.17 -12.60
CA LEU A 122 -15.90 -6.14 -12.49
C LEU A 122 -15.47 -4.79 -13.09
N LEU A 123 -14.18 -4.46 -13.06
CA LEU A 123 -13.66 -3.27 -13.74
C LEU A 123 -13.72 -3.42 -15.26
N HIS A 124 -13.53 -4.63 -15.78
CA HIS A 124 -13.70 -4.92 -17.21
C HIS A 124 -15.14 -4.71 -17.67
N GLU A 125 -16.10 -5.26 -16.93
CA GLU A 125 -17.54 -5.08 -17.23
C GLU A 125 -17.94 -3.60 -17.23
N ARG A 126 -17.33 -2.81 -16.35
CA ARG A 126 -17.63 -1.38 -16.14
C ARG A 126 -16.61 -0.43 -16.74
N ARG A 127 -15.78 -0.89 -17.69
CA ARG A 127 -14.64 -0.13 -18.22
C ARG A 127 -14.99 1.26 -18.77
N ASN A 128 -16.21 1.45 -19.26
CA ASN A 128 -16.71 2.73 -19.78
C ASN A 128 -17.52 3.54 -18.75
N GLN A 129 -17.71 3.01 -17.54
CA GLN A 129 -18.42 3.69 -16.46
C GLN A 129 -17.51 4.72 -15.78
N ARG A 130 -18.07 5.87 -15.35
CA ARG A 130 -17.32 6.89 -14.61
C ARG A 130 -16.92 6.37 -13.23
N GLY A 131 -15.65 6.56 -12.85
CA GLY A 131 -15.13 6.10 -11.57
C GLY A 131 -15.92 6.59 -10.35
N GLY A 132 -16.42 7.82 -10.38
CA GLY A 132 -17.21 8.38 -9.28
C GLY A 132 -18.56 7.72 -9.05
N THR A 133 -19.06 6.90 -10.00
CA THR A 133 -20.34 6.17 -9.88
C THR A 133 -20.17 4.71 -9.44
N LEU A 134 -18.93 4.27 -9.25
CA LEU A 134 -18.59 2.96 -8.71
C LEU A 134 -18.85 2.91 -7.20
N SER A 135 -19.15 1.71 -6.67
CA SER A 135 -19.18 1.48 -5.22
C SER A 135 -17.80 1.70 -4.58
N GLY A 136 -17.76 1.85 -3.27
CA GLY A 136 -16.51 2.05 -2.55
C GLY A 136 -15.47 0.94 -2.78
N GLY A 137 -15.89 -0.32 -2.83
CA GLY A 137 -15.00 -1.45 -3.11
C GLY A 137 -14.47 -1.44 -4.54
N GLU A 138 -15.32 -1.13 -5.52
CA GLU A 138 -14.92 -1.01 -6.92
C GLU A 138 -13.95 0.15 -7.15
N GLN A 139 -14.15 1.28 -6.46
CA GLN A 139 -13.21 2.40 -6.49
C GLN A 139 -11.85 2.02 -5.90
N GLN A 140 -11.83 1.18 -4.85
CA GLN A 140 -10.60 0.68 -4.25
C GLN A 140 -9.86 -0.26 -5.23
N MET A 141 -10.59 -1.18 -5.88
CA MET A 141 -10.05 -2.04 -6.93
C MET A 141 -9.48 -1.20 -8.08
N LEU A 142 -10.18 -0.13 -8.49
CA LEU A 142 -9.70 0.79 -9.53
C LEU A 142 -8.42 1.54 -9.11
N ALA A 143 -8.32 1.95 -7.85
CA ALA A 143 -7.11 2.63 -7.34
C ALA A 143 -5.89 1.70 -7.36
N ILE A 144 -6.08 0.43 -6.95
CA ILE A 144 -5.02 -0.60 -7.01
C ILE A 144 -4.69 -0.95 -8.46
N GLY A 145 -5.69 -1.19 -9.30
CA GLY A 145 -5.50 -1.46 -10.73
C GLY A 145 -4.72 -0.34 -11.42
N ARG A 146 -5.05 0.93 -11.12
CA ARG A 146 -4.30 2.08 -11.63
C ARG A 146 -2.84 2.09 -11.18
N ALA A 147 -2.56 1.72 -9.93
CA ALA A 147 -1.19 1.61 -9.45
C ALA A 147 -0.41 0.48 -10.15
N LEU A 148 -1.07 -0.66 -10.44
CA LEU A 148 -0.48 -1.78 -11.17
C LEU A 148 -0.12 -1.44 -12.62
N MET A 149 -0.86 -0.52 -13.25
CA MET A 149 -0.55 -0.08 -14.62
C MET A 149 0.82 0.60 -14.77
N SER A 150 1.47 1.01 -13.68
CA SER A 150 2.85 1.51 -13.70
C SER A 150 3.91 0.40 -13.66
N ARG A 151 3.53 -0.89 -13.69
CA ARG A 151 4.41 -2.05 -13.57
C ARG A 151 5.34 -1.98 -12.36
N PRO A 152 4.79 -1.83 -11.14
CA PRO A 152 5.61 -1.60 -9.98
C PRO A 152 6.40 -2.86 -9.58
N LYS A 153 7.64 -2.65 -9.12
CA LYS A 153 8.40 -3.64 -8.36
C LYS A 153 7.95 -3.67 -6.89
N LEU A 154 7.56 -2.50 -6.37
CA LEU A 154 7.06 -2.29 -5.01
C LEU A 154 5.72 -1.55 -5.07
N LEU A 155 4.67 -2.19 -4.56
CA LEU A 155 3.34 -1.61 -4.41
C LEU A 155 3.10 -1.23 -2.95
N LEU A 156 2.91 0.07 -2.71
CA LEU A 156 2.55 0.64 -1.42
C LEU A 156 1.03 0.75 -1.32
N LEU A 157 0.42 0.11 -0.32
CA LEU A 157 -1.02 0.13 -0.08
C LEU A 157 -1.33 0.80 1.25
N ASP A 158 -2.09 1.89 1.22
CA ASP A 158 -2.42 2.70 2.39
C ASP A 158 -3.87 2.49 2.80
N GLU A 159 -4.09 1.71 3.86
CA GLU A 159 -5.39 1.34 4.44
C GLU A 159 -6.43 0.91 3.39
N PRO A 160 -6.09 -0.05 2.50
CA PRO A 160 -6.96 -0.39 1.38
C PRO A 160 -8.30 -1.02 1.80
N SER A 161 -8.41 -1.54 3.01
CA SER A 161 -9.65 -2.14 3.53
C SER A 161 -10.59 -1.15 4.21
N LEU A 162 -10.16 0.12 4.42
CA LEU A 162 -10.91 1.10 5.19
C LEU A 162 -12.28 1.40 4.58
N GLY A 163 -13.33 1.27 5.41
CA GLY A 163 -14.71 1.58 5.01
C GLY A 163 -15.31 0.61 3.98
N LEU A 164 -14.75 -0.59 3.84
CA LEU A 164 -15.29 -1.64 2.98
C LEU A 164 -16.11 -2.66 3.77
N ALA A 165 -17.14 -3.24 3.12
CA ALA A 165 -17.90 -4.34 3.69
C ALA A 165 -17.02 -5.58 3.89
N PRO A 166 -17.28 -6.41 4.92
CA PRO A 166 -16.41 -7.56 5.26
C PRO A 166 -16.16 -8.54 4.11
N MET A 167 -17.16 -8.76 3.24
CA MET A 167 -17.01 -9.62 2.06
C MET A 167 -16.01 -9.02 1.06
N ILE A 168 -16.07 -7.71 0.83
CA ILE A 168 -15.15 -7.00 -0.07
C ILE A 168 -13.74 -6.98 0.49
N VAL A 169 -13.59 -6.82 1.82
CA VAL A 169 -12.29 -6.93 2.49
C VAL A 169 -11.63 -8.29 2.20
N LYS A 170 -12.37 -9.39 2.34
CA LYS A 170 -11.83 -10.74 2.04
C LYS A 170 -11.40 -10.87 0.58
N GLN A 171 -12.21 -10.37 -0.36
CA GLN A 171 -11.87 -10.37 -1.78
C GLN A 171 -10.62 -9.54 -2.05
N LEU A 172 -10.53 -8.35 -1.48
CA LEU A 172 -9.38 -7.46 -1.61
C LEU A 172 -8.07 -8.13 -1.16
N PHE A 173 -8.06 -8.75 0.04
CA PHE A 173 -6.88 -9.43 0.54
C PHE A 173 -6.51 -10.67 -0.30
N ALA A 174 -7.50 -11.36 -0.88
CA ALA A 174 -7.23 -12.45 -1.82
C ALA A 174 -6.52 -11.95 -3.08
N VAL A 175 -6.98 -10.82 -3.65
CA VAL A 175 -6.35 -10.19 -4.83
C VAL A 175 -4.96 -9.66 -4.49
N ILE A 176 -4.74 -9.05 -3.32
CA ILE A 176 -3.40 -8.60 -2.88
C ILE A 176 -2.43 -9.80 -2.84
N LYS A 177 -2.89 -10.94 -2.34
CA LYS A 177 -2.12 -12.18 -2.35
C LYS A 177 -1.79 -12.63 -3.77
N GLU A 178 -2.79 -12.63 -4.65
CA GLU A 178 -2.64 -13.03 -6.06
C GLU A 178 -1.64 -12.14 -6.81
N ILE A 179 -1.69 -10.81 -6.62
CA ILE A 179 -0.72 -9.86 -7.17
C ILE A 179 0.71 -10.24 -6.77
N ASN A 180 0.93 -10.57 -5.50
CA ASN A 180 2.24 -10.95 -5.03
C ASN A 180 2.70 -12.31 -5.59
N GLU A 181 1.85 -13.36 -5.48
CA GLU A 181 2.23 -14.72 -5.83
C GLU A 181 2.34 -14.95 -7.34
N GLN A 182 1.47 -14.34 -8.15
CA GLN A 182 1.42 -14.57 -9.61
C GLN A 182 2.25 -13.56 -10.40
N GLN A 183 2.32 -12.31 -9.95
CA GLN A 183 3.03 -11.24 -10.66
C GLN A 183 4.40 -10.92 -10.04
N GLY A 184 4.73 -11.51 -8.88
CA GLY A 184 6.00 -11.29 -8.19
C GLY A 184 6.19 -9.88 -7.62
N VAL A 185 5.10 -9.09 -7.52
CA VAL A 185 5.15 -7.72 -7.00
C VAL A 185 5.40 -7.76 -5.50
N THR A 186 6.41 -7.03 -5.04
CA THR A 186 6.65 -6.81 -3.61
C THR A 186 5.58 -5.86 -3.07
N ILE A 187 5.02 -6.16 -1.90
CA ILE A 187 3.92 -5.36 -1.34
C ILE A 187 4.29 -4.84 0.05
N PHE A 188 4.16 -3.54 0.26
CA PHE A 188 4.20 -2.93 1.57
C PHE A 188 2.82 -2.37 1.91
N LEU A 189 2.15 -3.05 2.83
CA LEU A 189 0.76 -2.82 3.21
C LEU A 189 0.68 -2.10 4.56
N VAL A 190 0.05 -0.95 4.59
CA VAL A 190 -0.32 -0.26 5.83
C VAL A 190 -1.79 -0.52 6.12
N GLU A 191 -2.10 -0.98 7.33
CA GLU A 191 -3.46 -1.33 7.73
C GLU A 191 -3.75 -1.03 9.20
N GLN A 192 -5.01 -0.69 9.47
CA GLN A 192 -5.56 -0.68 10.81
C GLN A 192 -6.15 -2.05 11.17
N ASN A 193 -6.70 -2.76 10.18
CA ASN A 193 -7.25 -4.11 10.35
C ASN A 193 -6.12 -5.14 10.45
N ALA A 194 -5.51 -5.23 11.64
CA ALA A 194 -4.32 -6.04 11.88
C ALA A 194 -4.52 -7.53 11.56
N TYR A 195 -5.72 -8.08 11.80
CA TYR A 195 -5.98 -9.51 11.61
C TYR A 195 -5.77 -9.96 10.16
N HIS A 196 -6.42 -9.27 9.21
CA HIS A 196 -6.30 -9.63 7.80
C HIS A 196 -4.89 -9.35 7.26
N ALA A 197 -4.29 -8.22 7.66
CA ALA A 197 -2.97 -7.84 7.23
C ALA A 197 -1.89 -8.82 7.69
N LEU A 198 -1.87 -9.18 8.98
CA LEU A 198 -0.89 -10.12 9.54
C LEU A 198 -1.06 -11.55 9.02
N ARG A 199 -2.29 -11.99 8.73
CA ARG A 199 -2.53 -13.30 8.11
C ARG A 199 -1.94 -13.44 6.71
N LEU A 200 -1.85 -12.34 5.98
CA LEU A 200 -1.31 -12.31 4.64
C LEU A 200 0.21 -12.09 4.64
N ALA A 201 0.73 -11.36 5.62
CA ALA A 201 2.10 -10.87 5.63
C ALA A 201 3.13 -11.96 5.96
N HIS A 202 4.24 -11.95 5.24
CA HIS A 202 5.45 -12.70 5.59
C HIS A 202 6.12 -12.08 6.82
N ARG A 203 6.16 -10.75 6.88
CA ARG A 203 6.74 -9.94 7.95
C ARG A 203 5.80 -8.81 8.34
N GLY A 204 5.74 -8.50 9.62
CA GLY A 204 4.95 -7.39 10.14
C GLY A 204 5.77 -6.48 11.05
N TYR A 205 5.39 -5.22 11.04
CA TYR A 205 5.87 -4.19 11.95
C TYR A 205 4.69 -3.57 12.68
N VAL A 206 4.90 -3.19 13.93
CA VAL A 206 3.91 -2.48 14.74
C VAL A 206 4.43 -1.08 15.02
N MET A 207 3.66 -0.07 14.65
CA MET A 207 4.01 1.33 14.82
C MET A 207 3.13 1.99 15.88
N ALA A 208 3.77 2.75 16.77
CA ALA A 208 3.08 3.60 17.73
C ALA A 208 3.81 4.94 17.84
N THR A 209 3.07 6.04 17.73
CA THR A 209 3.55 7.42 17.95
C THR A 209 4.85 7.76 17.19
N GLY A 210 4.94 7.30 15.93
CA GLY A 210 6.06 7.56 15.02
C GLY A 210 7.25 6.59 15.12
N GLU A 211 7.16 5.56 15.97
CA GLU A 211 8.24 4.60 16.22
C GLU A 211 7.78 3.17 15.88
N VAL A 212 8.69 2.32 15.38
CA VAL A 212 8.47 0.88 15.28
C VAL A 212 8.77 0.26 16.65
N ILE A 213 7.71 -0.29 17.28
CA ILE A 213 7.81 -0.84 18.65
C ILE A 213 7.92 -2.37 18.67
N MET A 214 7.63 -3.03 17.55
CA MET A 214 7.71 -4.49 17.44
C MET A 214 7.84 -4.89 15.97
N ALA A 215 8.57 -5.98 15.72
CA ALA A 215 8.69 -6.61 14.42
C ALA A 215 8.70 -8.14 14.59
N GLY A 216 8.26 -8.87 13.57
CA GLY A 216 8.24 -10.32 13.54
C GLY A 216 7.57 -10.86 12.28
N THR A 217 7.44 -12.16 12.17
CA THR A 217 6.59 -12.76 11.13
C THR A 217 5.11 -12.45 11.39
N GLY A 218 4.28 -12.48 10.35
CA GLY A 218 2.84 -12.29 10.52
C GLY A 218 2.24 -13.28 11.54
N ALA A 219 2.70 -14.55 11.52
CA ALA A 219 2.24 -15.57 12.45
C ALA A 219 2.66 -15.30 13.91
N GLU A 220 3.91 -14.87 14.15
CA GLU A 220 4.39 -14.51 15.49
C GLU A 220 3.62 -13.32 16.07
N LEU A 221 3.38 -12.29 15.25
CA LEU A 221 2.62 -11.11 15.69
C LEU A 221 1.15 -11.45 15.95
N LEU A 222 0.53 -12.32 15.15
CA LEU A 222 -0.84 -12.80 15.40
C LEU A 222 -0.95 -13.60 16.70
N ALA A 223 0.09 -14.36 17.07
CA ALA A 223 0.11 -15.13 18.31
C ALA A 223 0.46 -14.29 19.56
N ASN A 224 0.88 -13.02 19.36
CA ASN A 224 1.33 -12.17 20.46
C ASN A 224 0.15 -11.62 21.27
N PRO A 225 0.06 -11.88 22.60
CA PRO A 225 -1.06 -11.41 23.43
C PRO A 225 -1.23 -9.89 23.45
N ARG A 226 -0.14 -9.11 23.35
CA ARG A 226 -0.19 -7.64 23.33
C ARG A 226 -0.84 -7.13 22.05
N ILE A 227 -0.57 -7.78 20.92
CA ILE A 227 -1.19 -7.46 19.62
C ILE A 227 -2.66 -7.83 19.66
N HIS A 228 -3.02 -8.98 20.23
CA HIS A 228 -4.40 -9.40 20.43
C HIS A 228 -5.19 -8.35 21.19
N ALA A 229 -4.73 -7.96 22.37
CA ALA A 229 -5.42 -6.99 23.23
C ALA A 229 -5.52 -5.60 22.59
N ALA A 230 -4.46 -5.14 21.88
CA ALA A 230 -4.41 -3.77 21.33
C ALA A 230 -5.11 -3.61 19.98
N TYR A 231 -5.10 -4.64 19.11
CA TYR A 231 -5.47 -4.50 17.71
C TYR A 231 -6.46 -5.56 17.18
N LEU A 232 -6.71 -6.67 17.92
CA LEU A 232 -7.57 -7.75 17.44
C LEU A 232 -8.88 -7.86 18.23
N GLU A 233 -8.92 -7.54 19.52
CA GLU A 233 -10.12 -7.59 20.37
C GLU A 233 -11.08 -6.41 20.16
N GLY A 234 -10.60 -5.27 19.63
CA GLY A 234 -11.42 -4.09 19.32
C GLY A 234 -12.29 -4.19 18.07
N GLY A 235 -12.08 -5.20 17.23
CA GLY A 235 -12.79 -5.40 15.95
C GLY A 235 -14.14 -6.13 16.05
N HIS A 236 -14.53 -6.60 17.22
CA HIS A 236 -15.76 -7.41 17.42
C HIS A 236 -16.90 -6.69 18.15
N GLN A 237 -16.79 -5.39 18.43
CA GLN A 237 -17.91 -4.61 18.98
C GLN A 237 -18.58 -3.76 17.90
N GLY A 238 -19.41 -4.39 17.08
CA GLY A 238 -20.20 -3.73 16.05
C GLY A 238 -20.93 -4.76 15.19
N ALA A 239 -21.84 -5.52 15.83
CA ALA A 239 -22.87 -6.27 15.12
C ALA A 239 -24.16 -5.45 15.10
#